data_892a347966f583f8cae66b53899bdf62
#
_entry.id   892a347966f583f8cae66b53899bdf62
#
_cell.length_a   1.000
_cell.length_b   1.000
_cell.length_c   1.000
_cell.angle_alpha   90.00
_cell.angle_beta   90.00
_cell.angle_gamma   90.00
#
_symmetry.space_group_name_H-M   'P 1'
#
loop_
_entity.id
_entity.type
_entity.pdbx_description
1 polymer ?
#
loop_
_entity_poly.entity_id
_entity_poly.type
_entity_poly.pdbx_seq_one_letter_code
_entity_poly.pdbx_strand_id
1 'polypeptide(L)'
;MFEGGVLPLVPTGGAVGTPDAPAGAPTSVPQVSAEDTAGLLASLGAGRALAGVVEGLLARLLVTAQDADDECSTADEDAVPPLFTNESGTDVALVAASEQRRTMGVEEASTSGLIALGASGLGELAAACRRLAAWATWGEALAAACLTGCPELSSHPGQWGPHAEVSAVVGYEERRFNATCLLSARLGVSRTRAGQMVDHGQALMSMGFAPVEAMERCGVLDAAKAFLVTRRLEDVPTPVALAVQDKVLPQAPRRSVSQVGRDLDRALMEIDPDGPAERRQHNTERR
;
A
#
# COMPACT_ATOMS: atom_id res chain seq x y z
N MET A 1 -44.86 3.14 10.67
CA MET A 1 -45.43 4.38 10.11
C MET A 1 -44.26 5.14 9.49
N PHE A 2 -43.95 4.87 8.22
CA PHE A 2 -42.88 5.52 7.48
C PHE A 2 -43.50 6.19 6.26
N GLU A 3 -43.49 7.52 6.25
CA GLU A 3 -43.97 8.32 5.15
C GLU A 3 -42.94 8.36 4.00
N GLY A 4 -43.47 8.09 2.80
CA GLY A 4 -42.69 8.12 1.57
C GLY A 4 -42.42 9.55 1.08
N GLY A 5 -41.17 9.84 0.84
CA GLY A 5 -40.74 11.05 0.14
C GLY A 5 -40.64 10.80 -1.37
N VAL A 6 -41.43 11.53 -2.12
CA VAL A 6 -41.53 11.54 -3.59
C VAL A 6 -40.35 12.32 -4.16
N LEU A 7 -39.59 11.74 -5.10
CA LEU A 7 -38.59 12.42 -5.90
C LEU A 7 -39.25 13.21 -7.06
N PRO A 8 -38.83 14.43 -7.38
CA PRO A 8 -39.35 15.17 -8.51
C PRO A 8 -38.72 14.73 -9.85
N LEU A 9 -39.60 14.64 -10.85
CA LEU A 9 -39.35 14.38 -12.26
C LEU A 9 -38.50 15.51 -12.90
N VAL A 10 -37.50 15.10 -13.68
CA VAL A 10 -36.74 15.97 -14.58
C VAL A 10 -37.51 16.15 -15.89
N PRO A 11 -37.69 17.37 -16.42
CA PRO A 11 -38.31 17.57 -17.73
C PRO A 11 -37.32 17.30 -18.88
N THR A 12 -37.73 16.47 -19.79
CA THR A 12 -37.16 16.30 -21.13
C THR A 12 -37.65 17.40 -22.08
N GLY A 13 -36.71 17.95 -22.86
CA GLY A 13 -37.11 18.67 -24.07
C GLY A 13 -36.18 19.79 -24.50
N GLY A 14 -35.62 19.66 -25.71
CA GLY A 14 -35.02 20.77 -26.43
C GLY A 14 -33.88 20.37 -27.35
N ALA A 15 -34.25 19.97 -28.57
CA ALA A 15 -33.32 19.76 -29.67
C ALA A 15 -32.82 21.10 -30.29
N VAL A 16 -31.77 20.94 -31.13
CA VAL A 16 -31.36 21.81 -32.27
C VAL A 16 -30.26 22.82 -31.99
N GLY A 17 -29.16 22.64 -32.75
CA GLY A 17 -28.19 23.65 -33.06
C GLY A 17 -26.75 23.18 -33.06
N THR A 18 -26.33 22.48 -34.14
CA THR A 18 -24.91 22.39 -34.51
C THR A 18 -24.42 23.77 -35.00
N PRO A 19 -23.36 24.31 -34.42
CA PRO A 19 -22.50 25.24 -35.13
C PRO A 19 -21.20 24.55 -35.50
N ASP A 20 -20.80 24.69 -36.76
CA ASP A 20 -19.52 24.42 -37.35
C ASP A 20 -18.36 24.74 -36.42
N ALA A 21 -17.52 23.75 -36.12
CA ALA A 21 -16.27 23.97 -35.42
C ALA A 21 -15.20 24.35 -36.47
N PRO A 22 -14.45 25.44 -36.28
CA PRO A 22 -13.29 25.71 -37.07
C PRO A 22 -12.19 24.71 -36.75
N ALA A 23 -11.69 24.07 -37.80
CA ALA A 23 -10.52 23.19 -37.78
C ALA A 23 -9.27 23.95 -37.28
N GLY A 24 -8.53 23.31 -36.36
CA GLY A 24 -7.08 23.51 -36.25
C GLY A 24 -6.61 24.57 -35.26
N ALA A 25 -6.59 24.22 -33.98
CA ALA A 25 -5.52 24.69 -33.10
C ALA A 25 -4.91 23.45 -32.43
N PRO A 26 -3.58 23.26 -32.42
CA PRO A 26 -2.97 22.21 -31.62
C PRO A 26 -3.33 22.50 -30.15
N THR A 27 -4.00 21.56 -29.52
CA THR A 27 -4.33 21.61 -28.11
C THR A 27 -3.00 21.51 -27.35
N SER A 28 -2.40 22.68 -27.05
CA SER A 28 -1.26 22.74 -26.14
C SER A 28 -1.73 22.16 -24.81
N VAL A 29 -1.25 20.96 -24.52
CA VAL A 29 -1.43 20.32 -23.22
C VAL A 29 -0.91 21.32 -22.18
N PRO A 30 -1.72 21.74 -21.18
CA PRO A 30 -1.26 22.70 -20.19
C PRO A 30 -0.04 22.11 -19.50
N GLN A 31 1.11 22.77 -19.66
CA GLN A 31 2.32 22.45 -18.88
C GLN A 31 1.99 22.86 -17.43
N VAL A 32 1.63 21.85 -16.61
CA VAL A 32 1.45 22.03 -15.17
C VAL A 32 2.81 22.48 -14.64
N SER A 33 2.85 23.63 -13.95
CA SER A 33 4.11 24.12 -13.38
C SER A 33 4.66 23.14 -12.33
N ALA A 34 5.97 23.18 -12.08
CA ALA A 34 6.60 22.32 -11.07
C ALA A 34 5.99 22.55 -9.67
N GLU A 35 5.62 23.79 -9.35
CA GLU A 35 4.95 24.16 -8.09
C GLU A 35 3.54 23.57 -8.00
N ASP A 36 2.76 23.62 -9.08
CA ASP A 36 1.42 23.04 -9.15
C ASP A 36 1.48 21.51 -9.00
N THR A 37 2.49 20.88 -9.59
CA THR A 37 2.74 19.43 -9.46
C THR A 37 3.06 19.04 -8.02
N ALA A 38 3.93 19.80 -7.35
CA ALA A 38 4.26 19.57 -5.94
C ALA A 38 3.03 19.72 -5.04
N GLY A 39 2.24 20.80 -5.25
CA GLY A 39 0.99 21.04 -4.52
C GLY A 39 -0.04 19.91 -4.72
N LEU A 40 -0.20 19.44 -5.96
CA LEU A 40 -1.10 18.33 -6.27
C LEU A 40 -0.66 17.04 -5.55
N LEU A 41 0.61 16.67 -5.66
CA LEU A 41 1.14 15.47 -4.97
C LEU A 41 0.96 15.58 -3.45
N ALA A 42 1.25 16.74 -2.86
CA ALA A 42 1.10 16.94 -1.41
C ALA A 42 -0.36 16.82 -0.93
N SER A 43 -1.32 17.22 -1.75
CA SER A 43 -2.75 17.23 -1.40
C SER A 43 -3.42 15.87 -1.42
N LEU A 44 -2.85 14.88 -2.15
CA LEU A 44 -3.46 13.57 -2.33
C LEU A 44 -3.03 12.58 -1.22
N GLY A 45 -4.02 11.95 -0.58
CA GLY A 45 -3.80 10.78 0.29
C GLY A 45 -3.39 9.55 -0.52
N ALA A 46 -2.79 8.56 0.17
CA ALA A 46 -2.44 7.29 -0.46
C ALA A 46 -3.67 6.59 -1.06
N GLY A 47 -3.50 5.96 -2.22
CA GLY A 47 -4.55 5.23 -2.91
C GLY A 47 -4.55 5.48 -4.42
N ARG A 48 -5.64 5.07 -5.08
CA ARG A 48 -5.78 5.07 -6.55
C ARG A 48 -5.49 6.45 -7.19
N ALA A 49 -5.99 7.53 -6.59
CA ALA A 49 -5.82 8.87 -7.15
C ALA A 49 -4.34 9.27 -7.18
N LEU A 50 -3.63 9.08 -6.06
CA LEU A 50 -2.19 9.35 -5.98
C LEU A 50 -1.38 8.42 -6.92
N ALA A 51 -1.73 7.14 -6.98
CA ALA A 51 -1.08 6.19 -7.87
C ALA A 51 -1.18 6.63 -9.34
N GLY A 52 -2.37 7.02 -9.79
CA GLY A 52 -2.60 7.52 -11.15
C GLY A 52 -1.81 8.79 -11.48
N VAL A 53 -1.67 9.72 -10.52
CA VAL A 53 -0.85 10.93 -10.72
C VAL A 53 0.63 10.59 -10.80
N VAL A 54 1.13 9.73 -9.91
CA VAL A 54 2.54 9.29 -9.93
C VAL A 54 2.85 8.52 -11.20
N GLU A 55 1.98 7.60 -11.61
CA GLU A 55 2.12 6.85 -12.86
C GLU A 55 2.14 7.79 -14.07
N GLY A 56 1.18 8.71 -14.14
CA GLY A 56 1.10 9.68 -15.24
C GLY A 56 2.30 10.64 -15.30
N LEU A 57 2.91 11.00 -14.16
CA LEU A 57 4.15 11.77 -14.13
C LEU A 57 5.33 10.94 -14.65
N LEU A 58 5.49 9.72 -14.14
CA LEU A 58 6.57 8.84 -14.56
C LEU A 58 6.45 8.46 -16.04
N ALA A 59 5.23 8.17 -16.52
CA ALA A 59 4.98 7.87 -17.93
C ALA A 59 5.36 9.03 -18.85
N ARG A 60 5.00 10.28 -18.50
CA ARG A 60 5.38 11.46 -19.30
C ARG A 60 6.89 11.66 -19.36
N LEU A 61 7.59 11.41 -18.25
CA LEU A 61 9.04 11.51 -18.18
C LEU A 61 9.72 10.43 -19.05
N LEU A 62 9.09 9.26 -19.19
CA LEU A 62 9.55 8.19 -20.06
C LEU A 62 9.24 8.47 -21.54
N VAL A 63 8.07 9.04 -21.85
CA VAL A 63 7.65 9.36 -23.23
C VAL A 63 8.46 10.52 -23.83
N THR A 64 8.81 11.55 -23.05
CA THR A 64 9.70 12.62 -23.53
C THR A 64 11.10 12.12 -23.90
N ALA A 65 11.51 10.99 -23.37
CA ALA A 65 12.76 10.35 -23.76
C ALA A 65 12.65 9.61 -25.13
N GLN A 66 11.48 9.07 -25.43
CA GLN A 66 11.21 8.37 -26.72
C GLN A 66 11.07 9.33 -27.89
N ASP A 67 10.39 10.47 -27.70
CA ASP A 67 10.16 11.45 -28.78
C ASP A 67 11.45 12.11 -29.28
N ALA A 68 12.52 12.08 -28.48
CA ALA A 68 13.83 12.62 -28.88
C ALA A 68 14.61 11.67 -29.78
N ASP A 69 14.32 10.37 -29.78
CA ASP A 69 15.03 9.34 -30.54
C ASP A 69 14.33 8.95 -31.86
N ASP A 70 13.01 9.25 -32.00
CA ASP A 70 12.23 8.85 -33.17
C ASP A 70 12.54 9.68 -34.45
N GLU A 71 13.30 10.78 -34.36
CA GLU A 71 13.75 11.49 -35.57
C GLU A 71 14.86 10.76 -36.36
N CYS A 72 15.40 9.64 -35.88
CA CYS A 72 16.54 8.97 -36.50
C CYS A 72 16.38 7.47 -36.82
N SER A 73 15.21 6.86 -36.73
CA SER A 73 15.07 5.42 -37.05
C SER A 73 13.89 5.10 -37.95
N THR A 74 14.16 5.17 -39.27
CA THR A 74 13.43 4.39 -40.28
C THR A 74 14.12 3.03 -40.42
N ALA A 75 13.83 2.04 -39.59
CA ALA A 75 14.26 0.66 -39.83
C ALA A 75 13.36 -0.36 -39.12
N ASP A 76 12.73 -1.21 -39.92
CA ASP A 76 12.17 -2.52 -39.65
C ASP A 76 10.98 -2.69 -38.69
N GLU A 77 9.81 -2.65 -39.30
CA GLU A 77 8.47 -2.88 -38.70
C GLU A 77 8.09 -4.38 -38.52
N ASP A 78 9.00 -5.35 -38.63
CA ASP A 78 8.65 -6.79 -38.66
C ASP A 78 9.21 -7.66 -37.53
N ALA A 79 9.74 -7.10 -36.45
CA ALA A 79 10.20 -7.88 -35.31
C ALA A 79 9.13 -7.96 -34.22
N VAL A 80 8.16 -8.89 -34.33
CA VAL A 80 7.31 -9.31 -33.23
C VAL A 80 8.20 -10.01 -32.16
N PRO A 81 8.33 -9.47 -30.96
CA PRO A 81 9.12 -10.15 -29.91
C PRO A 81 8.44 -11.46 -29.52
N PRO A 82 9.20 -12.56 -29.36
CA PRO A 82 8.62 -13.82 -28.96
C PRO A 82 8.03 -13.75 -27.56
N LEU A 83 6.77 -14.11 -27.45
CA LEU A 83 6.06 -14.29 -26.18
C LEU A 83 6.64 -15.54 -25.49
N PHE A 84 7.57 -15.36 -24.58
CA PHE A 84 8.02 -16.43 -23.71
C PHE A 84 7.10 -16.49 -22.48
N THR A 85 6.21 -17.45 -22.47
CA THR A 85 5.45 -17.86 -21.29
C THR A 85 6.29 -18.83 -20.47
N ASN A 86 7.00 -18.33 -19.47
CA ASN A 86 7.51 -19.18 -18.38
C ASN A 86 6.55 -19.12 -17.19
N GLU A 87 6.39 -20.24 -16.50
CA GLU A 87 5.48 -20.43 -15.37
C GLU A 87 5.74 -19.49 -14.14
N SER A 88 6.77 -18.65 -14.21
CA SER A 88 7.11 -17.59 -13.25
C SER A 88 6.96 -16.22 -13.89
N GLY A 89 5.73 -15.83 -14.23
CA GLY A 89 5.42 -14.61 -15.00
C GLY A 89 5.87 -13.26 -14.42
N THR A 90 6.44 -13.24 -13.21
CA THR A 90 6.95 -12.01 -12.57
C THR A 90 8.39 -11.69 -12.94
N ASP A 91 9.25 -12.70 -13.08
CA ASP A 91 10.68 -12.47 -13.33
C ASP A 91 10.94 -12.01 -14.77
N VAL A 92 10.14 -12.51 -15.72
CA VAL A 92 10.28 -12.16 -17.16
C VAL A 92 9.87 -10.71 -17.43
N ALA A 93 8.83 -10.21 -16.75
CA ALA A 93 8.39 -8.82 -16.90
C ALA A 93 9.44 -7.83 -16.35
N LEU A 94 10.12 -8.15 -15.25
CA LEU A 94 11.18 -7.33 -14.67
C LEU A 94 12.45 -7.34 -15.52
N VAL A 95 12.84 -8.47 -16.07
CA VAL A 95 14.00 -8.60 -16.98
C VAL A 95 13.72 -7.88 -18.31
N ALA A 96 12.55 -8.08 -18.90
CA ALA A 96 12.14 -7.39 -20.14
C ALA A 96 12.09 -5.86 -19.93
N ALA A 97 11.52 -5.39 -18.82
CA ALA A 97 11.48 -3.96 -18.50
C ALA A 97 12.88 -3.37 -18.25
N SER A 98 13.83 -4.13 -17.69
CA SER A 98 15.21 -3.68 -17.47
C SER A 98 16.04 -3.72 -18.75
N GLU A 99 15.83 -4.69 -19.63
CA GLU A 99 16.46 -4.77 -20.94
C GLU A 99 15.92 -3.69 -21.90
N GLN A 100 14.63 -3.45 -21.88
CA GLN A 100 13.99 -2.40 -22.66
C GLN A 100 14.50 -1.00 -22.26
N ARG A 101 14.78 -0.77 -20.99
CA ARG A 101 15.44 0.47 -20.53
C ARG A 101 16.88 0.62 -21.04
N ARG A 102 17.64 -0.48 -21.10
CA ARG A 102 19.03 -0.45 -21.64
C ARG A 102 19.09 -0.21 -23.12
N THR A 103 18.15 -0.78 -23.88
CA THR A 103 18.10 -0.61 -25.36
C THR A 103 17.61 0.78 -25.78
N MET A 104 16.88 1.50 -24.93
CA MET A 104 16.25 2.78 -25.29
C MET A 104 17.07 4.03 -24.93
N GLY A 105 18.29 3.90 -24.39
CA GLY A 105 19.11 5.06 -24.04
C GLY A 105 18.49 5.97 -22.95
N VAL A 106 17.52 5.47 -22.22
CA VAL A 106 16.61 6.21 -21.32
C VAL A 106 17.33 6.84 -20.11
N GLU A 107 18.56 6.45 -19.80
CA GLU A 107 19.22 6.88 -18.57
C GLU A 107 19.47 8.40 -18.50
N GLU A 108 19.87 9.03 -19.61
CA GLU A 108 20.19 10.47 -19.60
C GLU A 108 18.94 11.35 -19.80
N ALA A 109 18.02 10.96 -20.65
CA ALA A 109 16.81 11.72 -20.93
C ALA A 109 15.79 11.69 -19.76
N SER A 110 15.66 10.55 -19.06
CA SER A 110 14.76 10.43 -17.91
C SER A 110 15.20 11.27 -16.70
N THR A 111 16.52 11.41 -16.48
CA THR A 111 17.04 12.26 -15.40
C THR A 111 16.77 13.74 -15.62
N SER A 112 16.85 14.24 -16.84
CA SER A 112 16.60 15.65 -17.16
C SER A 112 15.15 16.04 -16.90
N GLY A 113 14.18 15.20 -17.28
CA GLY A 113 12.76 15.42 -17.00
C GLY A 113 12.44 15.41 -15.50
N LEU A 114 13.05 14.51 -14.75
CA LEU A 114 12.92 14.47 -13.28
C LEU A 114 13.53 15.72 -12.62
N ILE A 115 14.73 16.12 -13.03
CA ILE A 115 15.40 17.32 -12.53
C ILE A 115 14.58 18.59 -12.79
N ALA A 116 13.84 18.64 -13.90
CA ALA A 116 12.96 19.75 -14.24
C ALA A 116 11.81 19.96 -13.22
N LEU A 117 11.44 18.94 -12.41
CA LEU A 117 10.50 19.10 -11.31
C LEU A 117 11.06 19.98 -10.15
N GLY A 118 12.35 20.24 -10.15
CA GLY A 118 13.02 20.96 -9.08
C GLY A 118 13.04 20.22 -7.74
N ALA A 119 13.74 20.78 -6.76
CA ALA A 119 13.91 20.13 -5.46
C ALA A 119 12.59 19.87 -4.72
N SER A 120 11.64 20.80 -4.80
CA SER A 120 10.32 20.67 -4.18
C SER A 120 9.50 19.56 -4.82
N GLY A 121 9.40 19.54 -6.15
CA GLY A 121 8.64 18.52 -6.89
C GLY A 121 9.21 17.12 -6.69
N LEU A 122 10.55 16.97 -6.72
CA LEU A 122 11.22 15.70 -6.45
C LEU A 122 11.00 15.23 -5.00
N GLY A 123 11.04 16.15 -4.03
CA GLY A 123 10.76 15.85 -2.63
C GLY A 123 9.33 15.34 -2.44
N GLU A 124 8.35 15.99 -3.06
CA GLU A 124 6.94 15.58 -2.99
C GLU A 124 6.69 14.27 -3.77
N LEU A 125 7.35 14.05 -4.91
CA LEU A 125 7.28 12.78 -5.63
C LEU A 125 7.82 11.62 -4.77
N ALA A 126 8.95 11.80 -4.11
CA ALA A 126 9.51 10.80 -3.20
C ALA A 126 8.56 10.53 -2.01
N ALA A 127 7.98 11.59 -1.43
CA ALA A 127 6.98 11.47 -0.37
C ALA A 127 5.71 10.76 -0.84
N ALA A 128 5.24 11.04 -2.06
CA ALA A 128 4.10 10.37 -2.68
C ALA A 128 4.35 8.87 -2.87
N CYS A 129 5.51 8.50 -3.41
CA CYS A 129 5.91 7.09 -3.55
C CYS A 129 5.96 6.38 -2.20
N ARG A 130 6.45 7.06 -1.15
CA ARG A 130 6.47 6.49 0.21
C ARG A 130 5.07 6.27 0.79
N ARG A 131 4.13 7.20 0.55
CA ARG A 131 2.72 7.01 0.94
C ARG A 131 2.09 5.81 0.22
N LEU A 132 2.35 5.67 -1.08
CA LEU A 132 1.88 4.51 -1.86
C LEU A 132 2.49 3.20 -1.36
N ALA A 133 3.77 3.19 -1.01
CA ALA A 133 4.42 2.01 -0.43
C ALA A 133 3.78 1.61 0.90
N ALA A 134 3.47 2.56 1.79
CA ALA A 134 2.77 2.28 3.05
C ALA A 134 1.37 1.69 2.79
N TRP A 135 0.60 2.29 1.88
CA TRP A 135 -0.71 1.78 1.48
C TRP A 135 -0.64 0.38 0.88
N ALA A 136 0.34 0.09 0.03
CA ALA A 136 0.53 -1.23 -0.55
C ALA A 136 0.87 -2.27 0.52
N THR A 137 1.75 -1.92 1.47
CA THR A 137 2.13 -2.80 2.59
C THR A 137 0.95 -3.05 3.54
N TRP A 138 0.11 -2.03 3.79
CA TRP A 138 -1.16 -2.19 4.51
C TRP A 138 -2.06 -3.22 3.82
N GLY A 139 -2.27 -3.09 2.50
CA GLY A 139 -3.08 -4.04 1.72
C GLY A 139 -2.50 -5.46 1.72
N GLU A 140 -1.18 -5.59 1.60
CA GLU A 140 -0.45 -6.86 1.70
C GLU A 140 -0.65 -7.54 3.06
N ALA A 141 -0.54 -6.78 4.16
CA ALA A 141 -0.75 -7.29 5.51
C ALA A 141 -2.20 -7.76 5.74
N LEU A 142 -3.20 -6.99 5.26
CA LEU A 142 -4.60 -7.40 5.35
C LEU A 142 -4.87 -8.67 4.54
N ALA A 143 -4.36 -8.76 3.31
CA ALA A 143 -4.48 -9.96 2.48
C ALA A 143 -3.84 -11.17 3.17
N ALA A 144 -2.65 -10.98 3.77
CA ALA A 144 -1.96 -12.03 4.53
C ALA A 144 -2.78 -12.52 5.73
N ALA A 145 -3.38 -11.59 6.48
CA ALA A 145 -4.26 -11.94 7.61
C ALA A 145 -5.53 -12.68 7.14
N CYS A 146 -6.16 -12.22 6.05
CA CYS A 146 -7.36 -12.84 5.49
C CYS A 146 -7.12 -14.28 5.00
N LEU A 147 -5.91 -14.63 4.56
CA LEU A 147 -5.57 -16.00 4.18
C LEU A 147 -5.80 -17.00 5.33
N THR A 148 -5.61 -16.59 6.57
CA THR A 148 -5.86 -17.48 7.73
C THR A 148 -7.35 -17.85 7.90
N GLY A 149 -8.24 -17.10 7.26
CA GLY A 149 -9.67 -17.40 7.18
C GLY A 149 -10.06 -18.33 6.04
N CYS A 150 -9.16 -18.59 5.07
CA CYS A 150 -9.46 -19.39 3.90
C CYS A 150 -9.53 -20.89 4.25
N PRO A 151 -10.72 -21.55 4.08
CA PRO A 151 -10.88 -22.97 4.43
C PRO A 151 -9.99 -23.89 3.59
N GLU A 152 -9.60 -23.49 2.40
CA GLU A 152 -8.73 -24.24 1.48
C GLU A 152 -7.32 -24.46 2.05
N LEU A 153 -6.93 -23.66 3.03
CA LEU A 153 -5.65 -23.79 3.73
C LEU A 153 -5.71 -24.76 4.92
N SER A 154 -6.84 -25.43 5.16
CA SER A 154 -7.01 -26.44 6.19
C SER A 154 -7.31 -27.81 5.58
N SER A 155 -6.59 -28.84 6.03
CA SER A 155 -6.89 -30.23 5.69
C SER A 155 -8.13 -30.76 6.42
N HIS A 156 -8.55 -30.09 7.49
CA HIS A 156 -9.67 -30.48 8.32
C HIS A 156 -10.76 -29.39 8.27
N PRO A 157 -11.62 -29.38 7.24
CA PRO A 157 -12.78 -28.51 7.23
C PRO A 157 -13.63 -28.84 8.46
N GLY A 158 -13.92 -27.82 9.28
CA GLY A 158 -14.49 -27.96 10.60
C GLY A 158 -15.68 -28.92 10.62
N GLN A 159 -15.52 -30.04 11.29
CA GLN A 159 -16.62 -30.96 11.59
C GLN A 159 -17.42 -30.36 12.75
N TRP A 160 -18.71 -30.15 12.53
CA TRP A 160 -19.66 -29.79 13.56
C TRP A 160 -19.83 -30.98 14.50
N GLY A 161 -19.29 -30.91 15.72
CA GLY A 161 -19.37 -31.97 16.71
C GLY A 161 -19.08 -31.49 18.13
N PRO A 162 -19.24 -32.33 19.16
CA PRO A 162 -19.02 -31.96 20.56
C PRO A 162 -17.58 -31.50 20.88
N HIS A 163 -16.65 -31.64 19.94
CA HIS A 163 -15.26 -31.14 20.01
C HIS A 163 -14.97 -29.99 19.03
N ALA A 164 -16.03 -29.29 18.55
CA ALA A 164 -15.92 -28.24 17.54
C ALA A 164 -14.95 -27.11 17.91
N GLU A 165 -14.86 -26.74 19.18
CA GLU A 165 -13.96 -25.67 19.64
C GLU A 165 -12.48 -26.07 19.49
N VAL A 166 -12.12 -27.28 19.88
CA VAL A 166 -10.73 -27.77 19.75
C VAL A 166 -10.39 -27.94 18.27
N SER A 167 -11.33 -28.44 17.48
CA SER A 167 -11.15 -28.56 16.02
C SER A 167 -11.03 -27.18 15.34
N ALA A 168 -11.73 -26.18 15.81
CA ALA A 168 -11.64 -24.81 15.28
C ALA A 168 -10.27 -24.17 15.55
N VAL A 169 -9.71 -24.36 16.74
CA VAL A 169 -8.39 -23.85 17.12
C VAL A 169 -7.29 -24.54 16.30
N VAL A 170 -7.34 -25.87 16.21
CA VAL A 170 -6.36 -26.65 15.39
C VAL A 170 -6.44 -26.21 13.93
N GLY A 171 -7.66 -26.05 13.39
CA GLY A 171 -7.85 -25.59 12.02
C GLY A 171 -7.32 -24.17 11.77
N TYR A 172 -7.39 -23.29 12.77
CA TYR A 172 -6.82 -21.93 12.65
C TYR A 172 -5.28 -21.98 12.60
N GLU A 173 -4.63 -22.69 13.50
CA GLU A 173 -3.17 -22.81 13.53
C GLU A 173 -2.61 -23.48 12.25
N GLU A 174 -3.30 -24.47 11.74
CA GLU A 174 -2.97 -25.09 10.46
C GLU A 174 -3.08 -24.09 9.31
N ARG A 175 -4.18 -23.34 9.21
CA ARG A 175 -4.35 -22.32 8.17
C ARG A 175 -3.31 -21.23 8.29
N ARG A 176 -3.02 -20.75 9.52
CA ARG A 176 -1.98 -19.75 9.75
C ARG A 176 -0.60 -20.26 9.30
N PHE A 177 -0.26 -21.51 9.61
CA PHE A 177 0.98 -22.11 9.14
C PHE A 177 1.04 -22.22 7.62
N ASN A 178 -0.02 -22.71 6.98
CA ASN A 178 -0.11 -22.88 5.54
C ASN A 178 -0.11 -21.51 4.82
N ALA A 179 -0.82 -20.50 5.35
CA ALA A 179 -0.76 -19.13 4.86
C ALA A 179 0.67 -18.56 4.90
N THR A 180 1.37 -18.78 6.00
CA THR A 180 2.77 -18.35 6.16
C THR A 180 3.69 -19.03 5.14
N CYS A 181 3.51 -20.33 4.89
CA CYS A 181 4.26 -21.06 3.87
C CYS A 181 3.96 -20.57 2.46
N LEU A 182 2.68 -20.34 2.14
CA LEU A 182 2.22 -19.81 0.86
C LEU A 182 2.82 -18.43 0.58
N LEU A 183 2.72 -17.52 1.55
CA LEU A 183 3.28 -16.15 1.43
C LEU A 183 4.81 -16.20 1.29
N SER A 184 5.50 -17.04 2.06
CA SER A 184 6.94 -17.22 1.96
C SER A 184 7.36 -17.62 0.54
N ALA A 185 6.64 -18.57 -0.06
CA ALA A 185 6.91 -19.05 -1.42
C ALA A 185 6.56 -18.03 -2.50
N ARG A 186 5.41 -17.33 -2.36
CA ARG A 186 4.92 -16.36 -3.35
C ARG A 186 5.71 -15.07 -3.38
N LEU A 187 6.14 -14.59 -2.21
CA LEU A 187 6.81 -13.30 -2.05
C LEU A 187 8.34 -13.41 -1.96
N GLY A 188 8.88 -14.64 -1.96
CA GLY A 188 10.33 -14.85 -1.81
C GLY A 188 10.88 -14.38 -0.45
N VAL A 189 10.05 -14.36 0.60
CA VAL A 189 10.46 -13.92 1.94
C VAL A 189 10.61 -15.10 2.91
N SER A 190 11.34 -14.90 4.01
CA SER A 190 11.44 -15.93 5.05
C SER A 190 10.08 -16.22 5.69
N ARG A 191 9.85 -17.45 6.17
CA ARG A 191 8.65 -17.80 6.93
C ARG A 191 8.43 -16.90 8.15
N THR A 192 9.50 -16.50 8.82
CA THR A 192 9.42 -15.54 9.93
C THR A 192 8.84 -14.21 9.46
N ARG A 193 9.30 -13.68 8.31
CA ARG A 193 8.76 -12.43 7.75
C ARG A 193 7.31 -12.59 7.32
N ALA A 194 6.96 -13.68 6.65
CA ALA A 194 5.59 -13.98 6.27
C ALA A 194 4.66 -14.10 7.49
N GLY A 195 5.10 -14.77 8.57
CA GLY A 195 4.35 -14.82 9.84
C GLY A 195 4.14 -13.43 10.45
N GLN A 196 5.16 -12.59 10.46
CA GLN A 196 5.06 -11.22 10.92
C GLN A 196 4.06 -10.37 10.11
N MET A 197 3.93 -10.62 8.81
CA MET A 197 2.93 -9.94 7.97
C MET A 197 1.52 -10.37 8.34
N VAL A 198 1.30 -11.67 8.58
CA VAL A 198 0.02 -12.19 9.06
C VAL A 198 -0.34 -11.57 10.41
N ASP A 199 0.58 -11.57 11.37
CA ASP A 199 0.35 -11.03 12.72
C ASP A 199 0.05 -9.52 12.67
N HIS A 200 0.80 -8.78 11.86
CA HIS A 200 0.55 -7.36 11.64
C HIS A 200 -0.84 -7.09 11.06
N GLY A 201 -1.21 -7.81 9.99
CA GLY A 201 -2.53 -7.68 9.39
C GLY A 201 -3.67 -8.02 10.35
N GLN A 202 -3.50 -9.05 11.18
CA GLN A 202 -4.48 -9.38 12.23
C GLN A 202 -4.60 -8.28 13.29
N ALA A 203 -3.47 -7.70 13.70
CA ALA A 203 -3.47 -6.56 14.61
C ALA A 203 -4.23 -5.38 14.01
N LEU A 204 -3.97 -5.01 12.74
CA LEU A 204 -4.67 -3.93 12.04
C LEU A 204 -6.19 -4.14 11.92
N MET A 205 -6.65 -5.40 11.86
CA MET A 205 -8.07 -5.75 11.85
C MET A 205 -8.73 -5.68 13.23
N SER A 206 -7.95 -5.54 14.29
CA SER A 206 -8.48 -5.45 15.65
C SER A 206 -8.85 -4.02 16.03
N MET A 207 -9.89 -3.88 16.88
CA MET A 207 -10.34 -2.57 17.38
C MET A 207 -9.24 -1.81 18.13
N GLY A 208 -8.29 -2.52 18.74
CA GLY A 208 -7.19 -1.93 19.49
C GLY A 208 -6.17 -1.18 18.64
N PHE A 209 -6.17 -1.37 17.32
CA PHE A 209 -5.21 -0.75 16.40
C PHE A 209 -5.86 0.08 15.29
N ALA A 210 -7.13 0.41 15.42
CA ALA A 210 -7.84 1.24 14.43
C ALA A 210 -7.13 2.58 14.11
N PRO A 211 -6.51 3.31 15.07
CA PRO A 211 -5.75 4.53 14.75
C PRO A 211 -4.52 4.26 13.88
N VAL A 212 -3.75 3.19 14.16
CA VAL A 212 -2.58 2.78 13.35
C VAL A 212 -3.02 2.38 11.95
N GLU A 213 -4.08 1.57 11.85
CA GLU A 213 -4.65 1.14 10.57
C GLU A 213 -5.01 2.33 9.70
N ALA A 214 -5.76 3.29 10.24
CA ALA A 214 -6.17 4.47 9.52
C ALA A 214 -4.99 5.30 9.00
N MET A 215 -3.93 5.47 9.82
CA MET A 215 -2.75 6.24 9.44
C MET A 215 -1.88 5.50 8.40
N GLU A 216 -1.74 4.19 8.49
CA GLU A 216 -1.00 3.39 7.51
C GLU A 216 -1.74 3.34 6.18
N ARG A 217 -3.05 3.08 6.20
CA ARG A 217 -3.92 3.07 5.03
C ARG A 217 -3.90 4.41 4.27
N CYS A 218 -3.86 5.53 4.99
CA CYS A 218 -3.73 6.85 4.38
C CYS A 218 -2.29 7.20 3.98
N GLY A 219 -1.30 6.34 4.27
CA GLY A 219 0.10 6.58 3.98
C GLY A 219 0.76 7.65 4.86
N VAL A 220 0.10 8.08 5.94
CA VAL A 220 0.63 9.06 6.90
C VAL A 220 1.68 8.43 7.80
N LEU A 221 1.47 7.18 8.19
CA LEU A 221 2.43 6.38 8.95
C LEU A 221 3.09 5.37 8.02
N ASP A 222 4.42 5.33 8.01
CA ASP A 222 5.12 4.32 7.21
C ASP A 222 5.00 2.93 7.84
N ALA A 223 5.04 1.89 6.98
CA ALA A 223 4.83 0.51 7.37
C ALA A 223 5.78 0.02 8.48
N ALA A 224 7.03 0.51 8.51
CA ALA A 224 7.99 0.11 9.54
C ALA A 224 7.59 0.62 10.94
N LYS A 225 7.00 1.82 11.00
CA LYS A 225 6.47 2.39 12.26
C LYS A 225 5.17 1.73 12.65
N ALA A 226 4.25 1.51 11.71
CA ALA A 226 2.99 0.80 11.97
C ALA A 226 3.27 -0.60 12.52
N PHE A 227 4.16 -1.36 11.89
CA PHE A 227 4.61 -2.67 12.35
C PHE A 227 5.25 -2.61 13.74
N LEU A 228 6.07 -1.60 14.03
CA LEU A 228 6.65 -1.43 15.36
C LEU A 228 5.58 -1.19 16.43
N VAL A 229 4.56 -0.36 16.13
CA VAL A 229 3.46 -0.07 17.07
C VAL A 229 2.64 -1.32 17.33
N THR A 230 2.20 -2.03 16.29
CA THR A 230 1.39 -3.25 16.47
C THR A 230 2.15 -4.30 17.26
N ARG A 231 3.42 -4.55 16.93
CA ARG A 231 4.24 -5.53 17.64
C ARG A 231 4.52 -5.18 19.11
N ARG A 232 4.68 -3.87 19.43
CA ARG A 232 4.95 -3.44 20.81
C ARG A 232 3.72 -3.48 21.71
N LEU A 233 2.55 -3.37 21.10
CA LEU A 233 1.27 -3.31 21.81
C LEU A 233 0.43 -4.59 21.67
N GLU A 234 0.95 -5.65 21.03
CA GLU A 234 0.24 -6.90 20.74
C GLU A 234 -0.37 -7.53 22.01
N ASP A 235 0.44 -7.63 23.09
CA ASP A 235 0.02 -8.21 24.37
C ASP A 235 -0.54 -7.18 25.36
N VAL A 236 -0.85 -5.97 24.92
CA VAL A 236 -1.31 -4.89 25.77
C VAL A 236 -2.84 -4.83 25.76
N PRO A 237 -3.52 -4.66 26.90
CA PRO A 237 -4.97 -4.51 26.94
C PRO A 237 -5.44 -3.37 26.01
N THR A 238 -6.53 -3.59 25.28
CA THR A 238 -7.03 -2.63 24.27
C THR A 238 -7.16 -1.20 24.79
N PRO A 239 -7.69 -0.91 25.99
CA PRO A 239 -7.78 0.47 26.49
C PRO A 239 -6.40 1.13 26.66
N VAL A 240 -5.43 0.37 27.15
CA VAL A 240 -4.04 0.84 27.33
C VAL A 240 -3.38 1.06 25.96
N ALA A 241 -3.54 0.11 25.05
CA ALA A 241 -3.00 0.22 23.68
C ALA A 241 -3.53 1.47 22.97
N LEU A 242 -4.82 1.76 23.08
CA LEU A 242 -5.44 2.97 22.51
C LEU A 242 -4.89 4.25 23.16
N ALA A 243 -4.76 4.28 24.49
CA ALA A 243 -4.21 5.44 25.20
C ALA A 243 -2.74 5.72 24.83
N VAL A 244 -1.93 4.67 24.65
CA VAL A 244 -0.54 4.78 24.17
C VAL A 244 -0.50 5.33 22.73
N GLN A 245 -1.35 4.81 21.87
CA GLN A 245 -1.46 5.26 20.48
C GLN A 245 -1.87 6.74 20.39
N ASP A 246 -2.87 7.16 21.16
CA ASP A 246 -3.33 8.56 21.21
C ASP A 246 -2.17 9.51 21.58
N LYS A 247 -1.29 9.09 22.49
CA LYS A 247 -0.13 9.86 22.89
C LYS A 247 1.00 9.89 21.88
N VAL A 248 1.27 8.80 21.19
CA VAL A 248 2.47 8.62 20.34
C VAL A 248 2.20 8.95 18.88
N LEU A 249 1.05 8.53 18.32
CA LEU A 249 0.78 8.62 16.89
C LEU A 249 0.79 10.03 16.31
N PRO A 250 0.33 11.09 17.00
CA PRO A 250 0.36 12.44 16.44
C PRO A 250 1.76 12.93 16.05
N GLN A 251 2.82 12.43 16.71
CA GLN A 251 4.20 12.78 16.42
C GLN A 251 4.94 11.75 15.56
N ALA A 252 4.42 10.52 15.47
CA ALA A 252 5.07 9.39 14.81
C ALA A 252 5.47 9.66 13.34
N PRO A 253 4.70 10.37 12.49
CA PRO A 253 5.09 10.63 11.11
C PRO A 253 6.42 11.39 11.00
N ARG A 254 6.69 12.30 11.94
CA ARG A 254 7.89 13.16 11.96
C ARG A 254 9.08 12.54 12.71
N ARG A 255 8.89 11.40 13.36
CA ARG A 255 9.90 10.71 14.15
C ARG A 255 10.57 9.58 13.36
N SER A 256 11.79 9.25 13.69
CA SER A 256 12.42 8.02 13.20
C SER A 256 11.80 6.80 13.89
N VAL A 257 11.93 5.61 13.27
CA VAL A 257 11.44 4.34 13.85
C VAL A 257 11.97 4.14 15.28
N SER A 258 13.27 4.43 15.50
CA SER A 258 13.88 4.32 16.84
C SER A 258 13.33 5.32 17.85
N GLN A 259 12.94 6.52 17.41
CA GLN A 259 12.29 7.50 18.27
C GLN A 259 10.88 7.07 18.66
N VAL A 260 10.09 6.58 17.67
CA VAL A 260 8.76 6.02 17.92
C VAL A 260 8.85 4.87 18.93
N GLY A 261 9.82 3.97 18.80
CA GLY A 261 10.01 2.88 19.76
C GLY A 261 10.24 3.38 21.18
N ARG A 262 11.10 4.39 21.36
CA ARG A 262 11.36 5.00 22.69
C ARG A 262 10.14 5.74 23.24
N ASP A 263 9.37 6.40 22.36
CA ASP A 263 8.17 7.11 22.76
C ASP A 263 7.06 6.13 23.19
N LEU A 264 6.94 4.97 22.51
CA LEU A 264 6.06 3.87 22.90
C LEU A 264 6.44 3.30 24.28
N ASP A 265 7.74 2.98 24.48
CA ASP A 265 8.21 2.42 25.74
C ASP A 265 7.95 3.40 26.89
N ARG A 266 8.19 4.70 26.70
CA ARG A 266 7.89 5.74 27.70
C ARG A 266 6.41 5.88 27.97
N ALA A 267 5.56 5.91 26.94
CA ALA A 267 4.12 6.02 27.09
C ALA A 267 3.53 4.78 27.80
N LEU A 268 4.01 3.58 27.48
CA LEU A 268 3.63 2.35 28.17
C LEU A 268 3.98 2.40 29.66
N MET A 269 5.21 2.81 30.03
CA MET A 269 5.62 2.91 31.43
C MET A 269 4.82 3.96 32.21
N GLU A 270 4.33 4.99 31.53
CA GLU A 270 3.54 6.05 32.17
C GLU A 270 2.07 5.66 32.34
N ILE A 271 1.48 4.96 31.37
CA ILE A 271 0.06 4.59 31.34
C ILE A 271 -0.19 3.28 32.11
N ASP A 272 0.73 2.30 31.98
CA ASP A 272 0.62 0.96 32.56
C ASP A 272 1.96 0.56 33.20
N PRO A 273 2.34 1.15 34.34
CA PRO A 273 3.64 0.91 34.96
C PRO A 273 3.83 -0.53 35.44
N ASP A 274 2.78 -1.21 35.84
CA ASP A 274 2.81 -2.57 36.37
C ASP A 274 2.66 -3.65 35.30
N GLY A 275 2.08 -3.31 34.14
CA GLY A 275 1.80 -4.22 33.06
C GLY A 275 3.01 -4.98 32.48
N PRO A 276 4.23 -4.40 32.39
CA PRO A 276 5.42 -5.14 31.94
C PRO A 276 5.84 -6.25 32.91
N ALA A 277 5.58 -6.11 34.21
CA ALA A 277 5.86 -7.14 35.21
C ALA A 277 4.84 -8.28 35.15
N GLU A 278 3.56 -7.95 35.04
CA GLU A 278 2.47 -8.90 34.90
C GLU A 278 2.58 -9.73 33.63
N ARG A 279 2.87 -9.11 32.49
CA ARG A 279 3.10 -9.82 31.21
C ARG A 279 4.29 -10.77 31.27
N ARG A 280 5.39 -10.39 31.94
CA ARG A 280 6.54 -11.30 32.14
C ARG A 280 6.17 -12.49 33.00
N GLN A 281 5.42 -12.28 34.08
CA GLN A 281 4.95 -13.35 34.96
C GLN A 281 4.04 -14.31 34.19
N HIS A 282 3.04 -13.79 33.48
CA HIS A 282 2.13 -14.59 32.66
C HIS A 282 2.85 -15.43 31.59
N ASN A 283 3.83 -14.84 30.89
CA ASN A 283 4.63 -15.57 29.91
C ASN A 283 5.55 -16.64 30.53
N THR A 284 5.94 -16.48 31.79
CA THR A 284 6.73 -17.47 32.50
C THR A 284 5.84 -18.65 32.94
N GLU A 285 4.61 -18.41 33.30
CA GLU A 285 3.61 -19.41 33.72
C GLU A 285 3.11 -20.26 32.52
N ARG A 286 3.17 -19.73 31.29
CA ARG A 286 2.77 -20.43 30.05
C ARG A 286 3.87 -21.30 29.43
N ARG A 287 5.10 -21.27 29.94
CA ARG A 287 6.23 -22.10 29.49
C ARG A 287 6.39 -23.36 30.31
#